data_5df76883ef0b12f489a547062dfb11ef
#
_entry.id   5df76883ef0b12f489a547062dfb11ef
#
_cell.length_a   1.000
_cell.length_b   1.000
_cell.length_c   1.000
_cell.angle_alpha   90.00
_cell.angle_beta   90.00
_cell.angle_gamma   90.00
#
_symmetry.space_group_name_H-M   'P 1'
#
loop_
_entity.id
_entity.type
_entity.pdbx_description
1 polymer ?
#
loop_
_entity_poly.entity_id
_entity_poly.type
_entity_poly.pdbx_seq_one_letter_code
_entity_poly.pdbx_strand_id
1 'polypeptide(L)'
;MRASLNTGLDTAKGLAVAWQIPFLGVNHMQAHALTPRLVSALNVADSNTSDKVEKDPAFPFLTLLVSGGHTMLVHSRSLCDHEILANTTDMAVGDMIDKSAREVLSPKHLESASDVMYGRLLESFAFPQAQPAYNYIPPSSFTRSRSTDLQGYKWTIHPPYSAPGPEGSIKYADAFTFSGIGSSVKAIMNRHPEMEDIGRRIVARETMALAFEHLASRVLFALQRPDLRKIKTLVVSGGVASNQFLNTILRGNLDVKGYRDVELVFPPPKFCTDNAAMIAWTGIEMYEAGWRTSLDAMAIRKWAIDPNAEDGGILGIDGWQSAAAHHHQ
;
A
#
# COMPACT_ATOMS: atom_id res chain seq x y z
N MET A 1 -5.51 15.00 12.75
CA MET A 1 -5.04 15.01 11.35
C MET A 1 -5.23 16.35 10.65
N ARG A 2 -6.46 16.96 10.57
CA ARG A 2 -6.63 18.30 9.95
C ARG A 2 -5.77 19.41 10.58
N ALA A 3 -5.72 19.50 11.90
CA ALA A 3 -4.95 20.52 12.60
C ALA A 3 -3.45 20.44 12.28
N SER A 4 -2.87 19.24 12.32
CA SER A 4 -1.43 19.05 12.02
C SER A 4 -1.10 19.40 10.57
N LEU A 5 -1.98 19.01 9.62
CA LEU A 5 -1.78 19.33 8.20
C LEU A 5 -1.86 20.84 7.94
N ASN A 6 -2.86 21.52 8.52
CA ASN A 6 -3.00 22.97 8.36
C ASN A 6 -1.83 23.72 9.01
N THR A 7 -1.40 23.32 10.22
CA THR A 7 -0.23 23.92 10.87
C THR A 7 1.02 23.79 10.02
N GLY A 8 1.28 22.60 9.45
CA GLY A 8 2.40 22.37 8.55
C GLY A 8 2.32 23.22 7.27
N LEU A 9 1.14 23.28 6.67
CA LEU A 9 0.87 24.07 5.47
C LEU A 9 1.10 25.58 5.72
N ASP A 10 0.50 26.13 6.77
CA ASP A 10 0.61 27.55 7.10
C ASP A 10 2.05 27.94 7.45
N THR A 11 2.75 27.07 8.18
CA THR A 11 4.17 27.26 8.49
C THR A 11 5.03 27.27 7.22
N ALA A 12 4.82 26.28 6.31
CA ALA A 12 5.57 26.20 5.07
C ALA A 12 5.32 27.42 4.17
N LYS A 13 4.06 27.89 4.07
CA LYS A 13 3.71 29.10 3.32
C LYS A 13 4.37 30.36 3.93
N GLY A 14 4.32 30.49 5.25
CA GLY A 14 4.97 31.59 5.96
C GLY A 14 6.48 31.64 5.69
N LEU A 15 7.17 30.51 5.72
CA LEU A 15 8.59 30.40 5.39
C LEU A 15 8.87 30.71 3.92
N ALA A 16 8.03 30.20 3.00
CA ALA A 16 8.17 30.47 1.57
C ALA A 16 8.07 31.96 1.26
N VAL A 17 7.12 32.66 1.88
CA VAL A 17 6.98 34.12 1.74
C VAL A 17 8.16 34.85 2.37
N ALA A 18 8.57 34.49 3.59
CA ALA A 18 9.66 35.15 4.29
C ALA A 18 11.00 35.01 3.57
N TRP A 19 11.25 33.86 2.95
CA TRP A 19 12.51 33.58 2.24
C TRP A 19 12.44 33.82 0.73
N GLN A 20 11.27 34.22 0.20
CA GLN A 20 11.04 34.42 -1.23
C GLN A 20 11.43 33.18 -2.06
N ILE A 21 11.05 31.99 -1.57
CA ILE A 21 11.28 30.70 -2.24
C ILE A 21 9.95 30.08 -2.69
N PRO A 22 9.96 29.25 -3.73
CA PRO A 22 8.75 28.54 -4.18
C PRO A 22 8.18 27.65 -3.08
N PHE A 23 6.84 27.65 -2.97
CA PHE A 23 6.09 26.69 -2.17
C PHE A 23 5.68 25.50 -3.06
N LEU A 24 5.76 24.28 -2.51
CA LEU A 24 5.35 23.06 -3.20
C LEU A 24 4.43 22.22 -2.30
N GLY A 25 3.19 22.10 -2.71
CA GLY A 25 2.22 21.18 -2.12
C GLY A 25 2.37 19.78 -2.72
N VAL A 26 2.58 18.76 -1.91
CA VAL A 26 2.86 17.39 -2.35
C VAL A 26 1.69 16.47 -2.08
N ASN A 27 1.26 15.71 -3.09
CA ASN A 27 0.27 14.66 -2.92
C ASN A 27 0.86 13.48 -2.14
N HIS A 28 0.18 13.08 -1.05
CA HIS A 28 0.66 12.05 -0.15
C HIS A 28 0.83 10.67 -0.82
N MET A 29 -0.10 10.28 -1.68
CA MET A 29 -0.03 9.00 -2.39
C MET A 29 1.07 9.00 -3.45
N GLN A 30 1.31 10.13 -4.11
CA GLN A 30 2.45 10.32 -5.01
C GLN A 30 3.78 10.16 -4.25
N ALA A 31 3.88 10.72 -3.05
CA ALA A 31 5.08 10.58 -2.24
C ALA A 31 5.38 9.12 -1.87
N HIS A 32 4.36 8.34 -1.52
CA HIS A 32 4.52 6.89 -1.31
C HIS A 32 4.95 6.16 -2.59
N ALA A 33 4.38 6.50 -3.75
CA ALA A 33 4.74 5.89 -5.02
C ALA A 33 6.19 6.18 -5.43
N LEU A 34 6.72 7.37 -5.12
CA LEU A 34 8.08 7.80 -5.46
C LEU A 34 9.13 7.46 -4.38
N THR A 35 8.73 6.91 -3.23
CA THR A 35 9.65 6.54 -2.14
C THR A 35 10.80 5.63 -2.58
N PRO A 36 10.62 4.60 -3.43
CA PRO A 36 11.75 3.79 -3.91
C PRO A 36 12.80 4.61 -4.67
N ARG A 37 12.38 5.62 -5.40
CA ARG A 37 13.28 6.51 -6.15
C ARG A 37 14.14 7.37 -5.22
N LEU A 38 13.58 7.78 -4.05
CA LEU A 38 14.37 8.37 -2.96
C LEU A 38 15.45 7.39 -2.48
N VAL A 39 15.06 6.12 -2.23
CA VAL A 39 15.99 5.09 -1.74
C VAL A 39 17.11 4.85 -2.75
N SER A 40 16.77 4.75 -4.03
CA SER A 40 17.75 4.62 -5.11
C SER A 40 18.73 5.79 -5.12
N ALA A 41 18.24 7.03 -5.03
CA ALA A 41 19.09 8.22 -5.00
C ALA A 41 20.02 8.27 -3.77
N LEU A 42 19.55 7.87 -2.59
CA LEU A 42 20.37 7.81 -1.38
C LEU A 42 21.48 6.76 -1.49
N ASN A 43 21.19 5.59 -2.07
CA ASN A 43 22.19 4.53 -2.26
C ASN A 43 23.30 4.95 -3.20
N VAL A 44 22.99 5.71 -4.26
CA VAL A 44 24.01 6.27 -5.18
C VAL A 44 24.84 7.32 -4.48
N ALA A 45 24.24 8.19 -3.68
CA ALA A 45 24.99 9.22 -2.94
C ALA A 45 26.01 8.61 -1.96
N ASP A 46 25.65 7.49 -1.31
CA ASP A 46 26.55 6.77 -0.39
C ASP A 46 27.70 6.05 -1.11
N SER A 47 27.55 5.70 -2.40
CA SER A 47 28.55 4.94 -3.16
C SER A 47 29.70 5.77 -3.73
N ASN A 48 29.70 7.11 -3.59
CA ASN A 48 30.70 8.05 -4.14
C ASN A 48 30.99 7.88 -5.66
N THR A 49 30.08 7.25 -6.40
CA THR A 49 30.19 7.14 -7.86
C THR A 49 29.65 8.43 -8.48
N SER A 50 30.42 9.02 -9.38
CA SER A 50 30.07 10.25 -10.11
C SER A 50 29.03 10.02 -11.23
N ASP A 51 28.45 8.85 -11.30
CA ASP A 51 27.46 8.48 -12.30
C ASP A 51 26.14 9.21 -12.02
N LYS A 52 25.47 9.61 -13.09
CA LYS A 52 24.12 10.22 -12.99
C LYS A 52 23.24 9.33 -12.14
N VAL A 53 22.66 9.90 -11.10
CA VAL A 53 21.66 9.23 -10.25
C VAL A 53 20.51 8.76 -11.13
N GLU A 54 20.53 7.49 -11.52
CA GLU A 54 19.41 6.89 -12.22
C GLU A 54 18.27 6.70 -11.20
N LYS A 55 17.16 7.40 -11.41
CA LYS A 55 16.02 7.36 -10.50
C LYS A 55 15.23 6.06 -10.73
N ASP A 56 15.52 5.05 -9.92
CA ASP A 56 14.88 3.74 -10.02
C ASP A 56 13.77 3.56 -8.98
N PRO A 57 12.59 3.02 -9.37
CA PRO A 57 12.20 2.52 -10.69
C PRO A 57 11.97 3.63 -11.73
N ALA A 58 12.34 3.33 -12.98
CA ALA A 58 11.96 4.16 -14.11
C ALA A 58 10.46 3.99 -14.44
N PHE A 59 9.84 5.05 -14.95
CA PHE A 59 8.46 4.96 -15.43
C PHE A 59 8.38 4.16 -16.74
N PRO A 60 7.28 3.44 -17.02
CA PRO A 60 6.12 3.24 -16.15
C PRO A 60 6.31 2.08 -15.16
N PHE A 61 5.66 2.17 -13.99
CA PHE A 61 5.62 1.11 -12.98
C PHE A 61 4.26 1.03 -12.27
N LEU A 62 4.00 -0.09 -11.60
CA LEU A 62 2.86 -0.23 -10.70
C LEU A 62 3.26 0.08 -9.26
N THR A 63 2.33 0.64 -8.49
CA THR A 63 2.48 0.82 -7.05
C THR A 63 1.29 0.22 -6.32
N LEU A 64 1.55 -0.75 -5.46
CA LEU A 64 0.59 -1.29 -4.50
C LEU A 64 0.79 -0.55 -3.17
N LEU A 65 -0.11 0.39 -2.87
CA LEU A 65 -0.12 1.14 -1.62
C LEU A 65 -0.93 0.37 -0.57
N VAL A 66 -0.28 -0.01 0.52
CA VAL A 66 -0.87 -0.83 1.59
C VAL A 66 -0.54 -0.24 2.97
N SER A 67 -1.50 0.46 3.54
CA SER A 67 -1.33 1.13 4.84
C SER A 67 -2.55 0.95 5.74
N GLY A 68 -2.53 1.52 6.93
CA GLY A 68 -3.68 1.58 7.82
C GLY A 68 -4.81 2.49 7.30
N GLY A 69 -4.50 3.44 6.43
CA GLY A 69 -5.46 4.40 5.89
C GLY A 69 -5.88 4.15 4.44
N HIS A 70 -5.01 3.53 3.65
CA HIS A 70 -5.20 3.38 2.21
C HIS A 70 -4.81 1.98 1.73
N THR A 71 -5.56 1.48 0.74
CA THR A 71 -5.19 0.30 -0.04
C THR A 71 -5.60 0.55 -1.48
N MET A 72 -4.62 0.72 -2.35
CA MET A 72 -4.87 0.98 -3.77
C MET A 72 -3.76 0.43 -4.65
N LEU A 73 -4.08 0.15 -5.90
CA LEU A 73 -3.15 -0.19 -6.96
C LEU A 73 -3.14 0.94 -7.98
N VAL A 74 -1.96 1.51 -8.22
CA VAL A 74 -1.77 2.67 -9.09
C VAL A 74 -0.81 2.31 -10.21
N HIS A 75 -1.13 2.68 -11.43
CA HIS A 75 -0.22 2.70 -12.57
C HIS A 75 0.33 4.11 -12.75
N SER A 76 1.62 4.26 -12.59
CA SER A 76 2.34 5.52 -12.77
C SER A 76 3.06 5.51 -14.12
N ARG A 77 2.59 6.31 -15.08
CA ARG A 77 3.20 6.46 -16.42
C ARG A 77 4.26 7.55 -16.42
N SER A 78 4.08 8.56 -15.58
CA SER A 78 5.01 9.67 -15.37
C SER A 78 4.78 10.29 -13.99
N LEU A 79 5.47 11.40 -13.69
CA LEU A 79 5.33 12.11 -12.42
C LEU A 79 3.90 12.59 -12.13
N CYS A 80 3.13 12.97 -13.15
CA CYS A 80 1.76 13.46 -13.01
C CYS A 80 0.72 12.64 -13.76
N ASP A 81 1.11 11.54 -14.41
CA ASP A 81 0.18 10.65 -15.10
C ASP A 81 0.04 9.35 -14.32
N HIS A 82 -0.98 9.29 -13.51
CA HIS A 82 -1.32 8.17 -12.64
C HIS A 82 -2.74 7.70 -12.92
N GLU A 83 -2.95 6.39 -12.94
CA GLU A 83 -4.26 5.76 -13.06
C GLU A 83 -4.49 4.84 -11.85
N ILE A 84 -5.61 5.04 -11.15
CA ILE A 84 -6.00 4.14 -10.06
C ILE A 84 -6.65 2.90 -10.67
N LEU A 85 -5.95 1.78 -10.63
CA LEU A 85 -6.42 0.50 -11.18
C LEU A 85 -7.35 -0.26 -10.24
N ALA A 86 -7.14 -0.11 -8.93
CA ALA A 86 -8.00 -0.67 -7.89
C ALA A 86 -7.90 0.17 -6.62
N ASN A 87 -9.03 0.32 -5.92
CA ASN A 87 -9.10 1.07 -4.66
C ASN A 87 -9.96 0.33 -3.64
N THR A 88 -9.73 0.61 -2.35
CA THR A 88 -10.57 0.02 -1.29
C THR A 88 -11.96 0.65 -1.25
N THR A 89 -12.97 -0.19 -1.09
CA THR A 89 -14.38 0.21 -1.04
C THR A 89 -14.92 0.34 0.39
N ASP A 90 -14.20 -0.21 1.36
CA ASP A 90 -14.63 -0.22 2.77
C ASP A 90 -13.50 0.23 3.72
N MET A 91 -12.61 -0.66 4.12
CA MET A 91 -11.49 -0.36 5.01
C MET A 91 -10.16 -0.75 4.38
N ALA A 92 -9.09 -0.07 4.78
CA ALA A 92 -7.74 -0.41 4.35
C ALA A 92 -7.29 -1.76 4.93
N VAL A 93 -6.40 -2.46 4.21
CA VAL A 93 -5.88 -3.77 4.64
C VAL A 93 -5.16 -3.68 5.98
N GLY A 94 -4.42 -2.60 6.24
CA GLY A 94 -3.72 -2.41 7.52
C GLY A 94 -4.68 -2.25 8.70
N ASP A 95 -5.76 -1.48 8.53
CA ASP A 95 -6.81 -1.33 9.56
C ASP A 95 -7.51 -2.67 9.85
N MET A 96 -7.78 -3.47 8.80
CA MET A 96 -8.35 -4.80 8.97
C MET A 96 -7.39 -5.72 9.76
N ILE A 97 -6.10 -5.72 9.41
CA ILE A 97 -5.09 -6.53 10.10
C ILE A 97 -4.97 -6.11 11.57
N ASP A 98 -4.90 -4.81 11.85
CA ASP A 98 -4.80 -4.30 13.22
C ASP A 98 -6.04 -4.63 14.06
N LYS A 99 -7.24 -4.52 13.50
CA LYS A 99 -8.48 -4.93 14.16
C LYS A 99 -8.50 -6.44 14.40
N SER A 100 -8.11 -7.24 13.41
CA SER A 100 -8.02 -8.69 13.55
C SER A 100 -6.98 -9.11 14.59
N ALA A 101 -5.85 -8.41 14.66
CA ALA A 101 -4.83 -8.66 15.67
C ALA A 101 -5.38 -8.49 17.10
N ARG A 102 -6.17 -7.45 17.34
CA ARG A 102 -6.80 -7.21 18.67
C ARG A 102 -7.79 -8.29 19.06
N GLU A 103 -8.45 -8.93 18.10
CA GLU A 103 -9.36 -10.06 18.38
C GLU A 103 -8.59 -11.37 18.59
N VAL A 104 -7.55 -11.60 17.80
CA VAL A 104 -6.80 -12.88 17.80
C VAL A 104 -5.79 -12.96 18.93
N LEU A 105 -5.07 -11.87 19.21
CA LEU A 105 -4.03 -11.86 20.25
C LEU A 105 -4.64 -11.84 21.65
N SER A 106 -4.10 -12.65 22.56
CA SER A 106 -4.53 -12.61 23.95
C SER A 106 -4.06 -11.32 24.63
N PRO A 107 -4.71 -10.88 25.73
CA PRO A 107 -4.27 -9.70 26.49
C PRO A 107 -2.79 -9.73 26.83
N LYS A 108 -2.25 -10.89 27.19
CA LYS A 108 -0.83 -11.09 27.49
C LYS A 108 0.09 -10.71 26.31
N HIS A 109 -0.31 -11.04 25.07
CA HIS A 109 0.46 -10.68 23.88
C HIS A 109 0.34 -9.19 23.57
N LEU A 110 -0.83 -8.59 23.78
CA LEU A 110 -1.05 -7.16 23.54
C LEU A 110 -0.31 -6.29 24.56
N GLU A 111 -0.25 -6.68 25.82
CA GLU A 111 0.49 -5.97 26.88
C GLU A 111 2.01 -6.01 26.67
N SER A 112 2.53 -7.05 26.02
CA SER A 112 3.95 -7.17 25.68
C SER A 112 4.36 -6.33 24.47
N ALA A 113 3.42 -5.70 23.77
CA ALA A 113 3.69 -4.88 22.60
C ALA A 113 4.37 -3.56 23.01
N SER A 114 5.53 -3.30 22.45
CA SER A 114 6.24 -2.02 22.60
C SER A 114 5.65 -0.90 21.70
N ASP A 115 4.72 -1.25 20.82
CA ASP A 115 4.16 -0.37 19.80
C ASP A 115 2.66 -0.68 19.60
N VAL A 116 1.91 0.30 19.13
CA VAL A 116 0.49 0.17 18.77
C VAL A 116 0.25 -0.42 17.38
N MET A 117 1.32 -0.80 16.66
CA MET A 117 1.25 -1.42 15.33
C MET A 117 1.09 -2.93 15.43
N TYR A 118 -0.12 -3.35 15.69
CA TYR A 118 -0.46 -4.75 15.94
C TYR A 118 -0.28 -5.68 14.72
N GLY A 119 -0.21 -5.14 13.52
CA GLY A 119 0.03 -5.94 12.30
C GLY A 119 1.37 -6.70 12.33
N ARG A 120 2.45 -6.05 12.82
CA ARG A 120 3.76 -6.72 13.01
C ARG A 120 3.68 -7.78 14.10
N LEU A 121 2.98 -7.48 15.20
CA LEU A 121 2.80 -8.42 16.29
C LEU A 121 1.99 -9.64 15.83
N LEU A 122 0.96 -9.45 15.01
CA LEU A 122 0.17 -10.55 14.44
C LEU A 122 1.04 -11.46 13.56
N GLU A 123 1.92 -10.90 12.72
CA GLU A 123 2.84 -11.69 11.90
C GLU A 123 3.81 -12.52 12.76
N SER A 124 4.47 -11.90 13.74
CA SER A 124 5.40 -12.60 14.63
C SER A 124 4.71 -13.67 15.50
N PHE A 125 3.47 -13.42 15.92
CA PHE A 125 2.65 -14.41 16.62
C PHE A 125 2.27 -15.58 15.72
N ALA A 126 1.84 -15.29 14.48
CA ALA A 126 1.46 -16.31 13.51
C ALA A 126 2.65 -17.20 13.09
N PHE A 127 3.84 -16.61 13.00
CA PHE A 127 5.07 -17.26 12.53
C PHE A 127 6.21 -17.09 13.55
N PRO A 128 6.17 -17.81 14.70
CA PRO A 128 7.13 -17.62 15.78
C PRO A 128 8.57 -18.02 15.42
N GLN A 129 8.74 -18.81 14.38
CA GLN A 129 10.04 -19.12 13.79
C GLN A 129 10.13 -18.29 12.50
N ALA A 130 10.85 -17.18 12.54
CA ALA A 130 11.08 -16.38 11.35
C ALA A 130 11.61 -17.23 10.18
N GLN A 131 11.34 -16.80 8.93
CA GLN A 131 11.69 -17.55 7.71
C GLN A 131 12.62 -18.77 7.88
N PRO A 132 12.31 -19.97 7.43
CA PRO A 132 11.53 -20.39 6.25
C PRO A 132 10.10 -20.86 6.56
N ALA A 133 9.53 -20.47 7.69
CA ALA A 133 8.29 -21.03 8.23
C ALA A 133 6.99 -20.63 7.51
N TYR A 134 7.06 -19.77 6.49
CA TYR A 134 5.80 -19.38 5.83
C TYR A 134 5.15 -20.55 5.09
N ASN A 135 5.93 -21.48 4.52
CA ASN A 135 5.44 -22.67 3.79
C ASN A 135 4.22 -22.38 2.89
N TYR A 136 4.21 -21.17 2.30
CA TYR A 136 3.10 -20.71 1.51
C TYR A 136 3.07 -21.38 0.15
N ILE A 137 1.93 -21.94 -0.21
CA ILE A 137 1.66 -22.52 -1.53
C ILE A 137 0.58 -21.66 -2.18
N PRO A 138 0.87 -21.00 -3.31
CA PRO A 138 -0.12 -20.22 -4.04
C PRO A 138 -1.35 -21.06 -4.40
N PRO A 139 -2.56 -20.53 -4.15
CA PRO A 139 -3.78 -21.27 -4.47
C PRO A 139 -4.00 -21.33 -5.99
N SER A 140 -4.61 -22.41 -6.45
CA SER A 140 -5.03 -22.52 -7.85
C SER A 140 -6.11 -21.48 -8.20
N SER A 141 -6.94 -21.10 -7.21
CA SER A 141 -8.01 -20.10 -7.33
C SER A 141 -8.10 -19.26 -6.06
N PHE A 142 -8.28 -17.94 -6.22
CA PHE A 142 -8.49 -16.97 -5.13
C PHE A 142 -9.91 -17.01 -4.54
N THR A 143 -10.80 -17.86 -5.06
CA THR A 143 -12.18 -17.97 -4.56
C THR A 143 -12.37 -19.05 -3.50
N ARG A 144 -11.29 -19.78 -3.16
CA ARG A 144 -11.36 -20.88 -2.19
C ARG A 144 -11.41 -20.37 -0.76
N SER A 145 -12.49 -20.73 -0.05
CA SER A 145 -12.63 -20.44 1.38
C SER A 145 -11.60 -21.18 2.22
N ARG A 146 -11.24 -20.57 3.33
CA ARG A 146 -10.37 -21.17 4.35
C ARG A 146 -11.22 -21.71 5.49
N SER A 147 -11.03 -22.97 5.80
CA SER A 147 -11.76 -23.64 6.89
C SER A 147 -10.83 -24.55 7.68
N THR A 148 -11.15 -24.74 8.94
CA THR A 148 -10.48 -25.71 9.79
C THR A 148 -11.50 -26.47 10.64
N ASP A 149 -11.13 -27.68 11.03
CA ASP A 149 -11.79 -28.49 12.03
C ASP A 149 -10.71 -29.08 12.96
N LEU A 150 -9.90 -28.17 13.54
CA LEU A 150 -8.76 -28.54 14.36
C LEU A 150 -9.12 -28.42 15.83
N GLN A 151 -8.89 -29.46 16.63
CA GLN A 151 -9.10 -29.47 18.09
C GLN A 151 -10.51 -29.08 18.52
N GLY A 152 -11.54 -29.34 17.68
CA GLY A 152 -12.93 -28.97 17.96
C GLY A 152 -13.31 -27.53 17.59
N TYR A 153 -12.35 -26.72 17.13
CA TYR A 153 -12.64 -25.38 16.61
C TYR A 153 -13.01 -25.49 15.13
N LYS A 154 -14.27 -25.26 14.81
CA LYS A 154 -14.77 -25.30 13.44
C LYS A 154 -15.14 -23.90 12.97
N TRP A 155 -14.46 -23.42 11.92
CA TRP A 155 -14.72 -22.11 11.34
C TRP A 155 -14.41 -22.07 9.85
N THR A 156 -14.96 -21.06 9.18
CA THR A 156 -14.71 -20.77 7.77
C THR A 156 -14.58 -19.26 7.57
N ILE A 157 -13.56 -18.84 6.80
CA ILE A 157 -13.41 -17.46 6.31
C ILE A 157 -13.50 -17.51 4.79
N HIS A 158 -14.35 -16.67 4.23
CA HIS A 158 -14.54 -16.58 2.77
C HIS A 158 -13.63 -15.48 2.19
N PRO A 159 -13.00 -15.74 1.03
CA PRO A 159 -12.25 -14.70 0.34
C PRO A 159 -13.20 -13.61 -0.19
N PRO A 160 -12.73 -12.36 -0.27
CA PRO A 160 -13.52 -11.28 -0.85
C PRO A 160 -13.90 -11.59 -2.31
N TYR A 161 -15.12 -11.17 -2.71
CA TYR A 161 -15.61 -11.35 -4.08
C TYR A 161 -15.54 -12.79 -4.61
N SER A 162 -15.78 -13.76 -3.73
CA SER A 162 -15.74 -15.19 -4.05
C SER A 162 -17.05 -15.74 -4.63
N ALA A 163 -18.01 -14.89 -4.99
CA ALA A 163 -19.29 -15.34 -5.55
C ALA A 163 -19.08 -16.20 -6.80
N PRO A 164 -19.81 -17.31 -6.93
CA PRO A 164 -19.72 -18.16 -8.10
C PRO A 164 -20.30 -17.45 -9.33
N GLY A 165 -19.67 -17.65 -10.48
CA GLY A 165 -20.12 -17.13 -11.77
C GLY A 165 -18.97 -16.89 -12.73
N PRO A 166 -19.23 -16.86 -14.05
CA PRO A 166 -18.19 -16.66 -15.06
C PRO A 166 -17.48 -15.31 -14.93
N GLU A 167 -18.15 -14.30 -14.35
CA GLU A 167 -17.56 -12.99 -14.09
C GLU A 167 -16.90 -12.90 -12.71
N GLY A 168 -17.32 -13.71 -11.74
CA GLY A 168 -16.71 -13.89 -10.41
C GLY A 168 -15.95 -12.68 -9.86
N SER A 169 -14.71 -12.92 -9.49
CA SER A 169 -13.81 -11.89 -8.95
C SER A 169 -13.35 -10.83 -9.98
N ILE A 170 -13.49 -11.09 -11.29
CA ILE A 170 -13.07 -10.17 -12.37
C ILE A 170 -13.99 -8.96 -12.42
N LYS A 171 -15.29 -9.12 -12.12
CA LYS A 171 -16.26 -8.00 -12.06
C LYS A 171 -15.82 -6.89 -11.10
N TYR A 172 -15.01 -7.23 -10.10
CA TYR A 172 -14.52 -6.31 -9.07
C TYR A 172 -12.99 -6.23 -9.12
N ALA A 173 -12.40 -6.30 -10.32
CA ALA A 173 -10.95 -6.23 -10.51
C ALA A 173 -10.36 -4.89 -10.05
N ASP A 174 -11.17 -3.83 -10.06
CA ASP A 174 -10.86 -2.46 -9.66
C ASP A 174 -11.14 -2.17 -8.16
N ALA A 175 -11.53 -3.19 -7.38
CA ALA A 175 -11.95 -2.99 -6.01
C ALA A 175 -11.23 -3.91 -5.02
N PHE A 176 -10.85 -3.32 -3.87
CA PHE A 176 -10.46 -4.05 -2.66
C PHE A 176 -11.57 -3.97 -1.61
N THR A 177 -11.77 -5.04 -0.84
CA THR A 177 -12.64 -5.09 0.33
C THR A 177 -12.07 -6.02 1.38
N PHE A 178 -12.10 -5.63 2.63
CA PHE A 178 -11.49 -6.39 3.73
C PHE A 178 -12.43 -6.55 4.94
N SER A 179 -13.53 -5.80 5.01
CA SER A 179 -14.45 -5.82 6.17
C SER A 179 -15.02 -7.22 6.43
N GLY A 180 -15.29 -7.99 5.37
CA GLY A 180 -15.80 -9.35 5.48
C GLY A 180 -14.82 -10.31 6.17
N ILE A 181 -13.50 -10.18 5.89
CA ILE A 181 -12.45 -10.95 6.56
C ILE A 181 -12.44 -10.56 8.05
N GLY A 182 -12.34 -9.28 8.37
CA GLY A 182 -12.28 -8.80 9.75
C GLY A 182 -13.52 -9.20 10.57
N SER A 183 -14.71 -9.11 9.98
CA SER A 183 -15.96 -9.53 10.62
C SER A 183 -15.98 -11.04 10.90
N SER A 184 -15.46 -11.85 9.97
CA SER A 184 -15.34 -13.31 10.16
C SER A 184 -14.39 -13.65 11.30
N VAL A 185 -13.23 -12.98 11.38
CA VAL A 185 -12.26 -13.17 12.49
C VAL A 185 -12.91 -12.86 13.82
N LYS A 186 -13.59 -11.71 13.94
CA LYS A 186 -14.29 -11.32 15.15
C LYS A 186 -15.35 -12.35 15.54
N ALA A 187 -16.15 -12.83 14.59
CA ALA A 187 -17.14 -13.86 14.84
C ALA A 187 -16.54 -15.20 15.32
N ILE A 188 -15.40 -15.59 14.75
CA ILE A 188 -14.67 -16.80 15.17
C ILE A 188 -14.18 -16.65 16.61
N MET A 189 -13.52 -15.54 16.93
CA MET A 189 -12.96 -15.32 18.27
C MET A 189 -14.06 -15.18 19.34
N ASN A 190 -15.20 -14.56 19.01
CA ASN A 190 -16.36 -14.49 19.90
C ASN A 190 -17.00 -15.86 20.15
N ARG A 191 -16.98 -16.75 19.16
CA ARG A 191 -17.52 -18.12 19.29
C ARG A 191 -16.59 -19.05 20.08
N HIS A 192 -15.30 -18.77 20.05
CA HIS A 192 -14.26 -19.59 20.66
C HIS A 192 -13.32 -18.74 21.53
N PRO A 193 -13.84 -18.10 22.61
CA PRO A 193 -13.02 -17.24 23.47
C PRO A 193 -11.90 -18.01 24.16
N GLU A 194 -12.13 -19.32 24.40
CA GLU A 194 -11.18 -20.27 25.00
C GLU A 194 -10.12 -20.81 24.03
N MET A 195 -10.14 -20.38 22.75
CA MET A 195 -9.21 -20.89 21.75
C MET A 195 -7.76 -20.68 22.17
N GLU A 196 -7.00 -21.77 22.17
CA GLU A 196 -5.57 -21.77 22.51
C GLU A 196 -4.71 -21.10 21.41
N ASP A 197 -3.48 -20.73 21.76
CA ASP A 197 -2.54 -20.06 20.87
C ASP A 197 -2.33 -20.79 19.54
N ILE A 198 -2.34 -22.11 19.52
CA ILE A 198 -2.19 -22.91 18.29
C ILE A 198 -3.35 -22.60 17.32
N GLY A 199 -4.58 -22.63 17.81
CA GLY A 199 -5.76 -22.27 17.01
C GLY A 199 -5.74 -20.82 16.55
N ARG A 200 -5.41 -19.90 17.47
CA ARG A 200 -5.31 -18.45 17.19
C ARG A 200 -4.25 -18.15 16.12
N ARG A 201 -3.11 -18.85 16.11
CA ARG A 201 -2.08 -18.73 15.08
C ARG A 201 -2.60 -19.15 13.71
N ILE A 202 -3.43 -20.18 13.62
CA ILE A 202 -4.04 -20.59 12.35
C ILE A 202 -5.01 -19.51 11.85
N VAL A 203 -5.87 -18.97 12.73
CA VAL A 203 -6.74 -17.84 12.38
C VAL A 203 -5.92 -16.65 11.86
N ALA A 204 -4.82 -16.29 12.55
CA ALA A 204 -3.94 -15.21 12.14
C ALA A 204 -3.33 -15.44 10.76
N ARG A 205 -2.80 -16.62 10.48
CA ARG A 205 -2.21 -17.02 9.19
C ARG A 205 -3.21 -16.93 8.06
N GLU A 206 -4.38 -17.54 8.24
CA GLU A 206 -5.40 -17.57 7.20
C GLU A 206 -6.03 -16.19 6.93
N THR A 207 -6.14 -15.36 7.97
CA THR A 207 -6.57 -13.95 7.85
C THR A 207 -5.61 -13.16 6.97
N MET A 208 -4.32 -13.22 7.27
CA MET A 208 -3.29 -12.53 6.48
C MET A 208 -3.19 -13.12 5.07
N ALA A 209 -3.23 -14.45 4.94
CA ALA A 209 -3.18 -15.12 3.64
C ALA A 209 -4.30 -14.66 2.72
N LEU A 210 -5.56 -14.69 3.18
CA LEU A 210 -6.70 -14.25 2.39
C LEU A 210 -6.62 -12.77 2.00
N ALA A 211 -6.21 -11.90 2.94
CA ALA A 211 -6.05 -10.49 2.66
C ALA A 211 -4.98 -10.22 1.60
N PHE A 212 -3.83 -10.87 1.72
CA PHE A 212 -2.71 -10.68 0.80
C PHE A 212 -2.93 -11.36 -0.56
N GLU A 213 -3.61 -12.50 -0.59
CA GLU A 213 -4.07 -13.14 -1.83
C GLU A 213 -5.09 -12.26 -2.56
N HIS A 214 -5.94 -11.55 -1.82
CA HIS A 214 -6.86 -10.57 -2.41
C HIS A 214 -6.08 -9.42 -3.07
N LEU A 215 -5.01 -8.90 -2.44
CA LEU A 215 -4.10 -7.93 -3.05
C LEU A 215 -3.45 -8.49 -4.32
N ALA A 216 -2.85 -9.69 -4.22
CA ALA A 216 -2.18 -10.35 -5.34
C ALA A 216 -3.11 -10.58 -6.53
N SER A 217 -4.38 -10.92 -6.29
CA SER A 217 -5.35 -11.15 -7.35
C SER A 217 -5.62 -9.89 -8.19
N ARG A 218 -5.71 -8.70 -7.58
CA ARG A 218 -5.91 -7.44 -8.31
C ARG A 218 -4.67 -7.02 -9.09
N VAL A 219 -3.49 -7.24 -8.53
CA VAL A 219 -2.23 -7.05 -9.27
C VAL A 219 -2.20 -7.94 -10.51
N LEU A 220 -2.58 -9.21 -10.38
CA LEU A 220 -2.62 -10.14 -11.50
C LEU A 220 -3.67 -9.75 -12.57
N PHE A 221 -4.85 -9.28 -12.16
CA PHE A 221 -5.84 -8.76 -13.10
C PHE A 221 -5.33 -7.53 -13.86
N ALA A 222 -4.64 -6.63 -13.17
CA ALA A 222 -4.02 -5.48 -13.82
C ALA A 222 -2.96 -5.91 -14.83
N LEU A 223 -2.05 -6.82 -14.47
CA LEU A 223 -0.99 -7.31 -15.37
C LEU A 223 -1.51 -8.09 -16.59
N GLN A 224 -2.76 -8.57 -16.57
CA GLN A 224 -3.42 -9.18 -17.73
C GLN A 224 -3.88 -8.15 -18.76
N ARG A 225 -4.01 -6.88 -18.39
CA ARG A 225 -4.38 -5.81 -19.33
C ARG A 225 -3.30 -5.67 -20.43
N PRO A 226 -3.69 -5.50 -21.69
CA PRO A 226 -2.74 -5.40 -22.82
C PRO A 226 -1.75 -4.25 -22.68
N ASP A 227 -2.19 -3.10 -22.15
CA ASP A 227 -1.40 -1.89 -21.95
C ASP A 227 -0.38 -2.01 -20.81
N LEU A 228 -0.57 -2.97 -19.88
CA LEU A 228 0.31 -3.19 -18.73
C LEU A 228 1.27 -4.38 -18.89
N ARG A 229 1.24 -5.09 -20.02
CA ARG A 229 2.10 -6.26 -20.27
C ARG A 229 3.61 -5.95 -20.24
N LYS A 230 4.00 -4.70 -20.43
CA LYS A 230 5.40 -4.26 -20.44
C LYS A 230 5.89 -3.80 -19.06
N ILE A 231 5.04 -3.78 -18.07
CA ILE A 231 5.42 -3.40 -16.70
C ILE A 231 6.42 -4.41 -16.17
N LYS A 232 7.54 -3.89 -15.65
CA LYS A 232 8.64 -4.69 -15.09
C LYS A 232 8.78 -4.51 -13.59
N THR A 233 8.15 -3.49 -13.00
CA THR A 233 8.31 -3.17 -11.59
C THR A 233 6.97 -2.98 -10.91
N LEU A 234 6.80 -3.65 -9.77
CA LEU A 234 5.74 -3.45 -8.80
C LEU A 234 6.36 -2.94 -7.50
N VAL A 235 6.15 -1.67 -7.23
CA VAL A 235 6.47 -1.05 -5.93
C VAL A 235 5.41 -1.46 -4.91
N VAL A 236 5.82 -1.88 -3.72
CA VAL A 236 4.92 -2.14 -2.60
C VAL A 236 5.29 -1.19 -1.47
N SER A 237 4.41 -0.23 -1.15
CA SER A 237 4.69 0.86 -0.22
C SER A 237 3.58 1.04 0.82
N GLY A 238 3.90 1.67 1.94
CA GLY A 238 3.02 1.83 3.09
C GLY A 238 3.38 0.88 4.24
N GLY A 239 2.83 1.10 5.43
CA GLY A 239 3.21 0.37 6.65
C GLY A 239 3.08 -1.14 6.55
N VAL A 240 2.09 -1.66 5.81
CA VAL A 240 1.88 -3.10 5.62
C VAL A 240 2.93 -3.72 4.69
N ALA A 241 3.61 -2.93 3.85
CA ALA A 241 4.69 -3.40 2.98
C ALA A 241 5.89 -3.99 3.77
N SER A 242 6.03 -3.65 5.05
CA SER A 242 7.05 -4.25 5.93
C SER A 242 6.76 -5.70 6.33
N ASN A 243 5.56 -6.21 6.07
CA ASN A 243 5.16 -7.58 6.37
C ASN A 243 5.80 -8.56 5.38
N GLN A 244 6.64 -9.47 5.87
CA GLN A 244 7.39 -10.40 5.02
C GLN A 244 6.51 -11.51 4.42
N PHE A 245 5.40 -11.84 5.08
CA PHE A 245 4.45 -12.79 4.53
C PHE A 245 3.72 -12.22 3.31
N LEU A 246 3.46 -10.91 3.28
CA LEU A 246 2.95 -10.23 2.07
C LEU A 246 3.92 -10.39 0.88
N ASN A 247 5.21 -10.18 1.11
CA ASN A 247 6.23 -10.37 0.06
C ASN A 247 6.21 -11.81 -0.47
N THR A 248 6.18 -12.79 0.43
CA THR A 248 6.12 -14.21 0.07
C THR A 248 4.89 -14.52 -0.78
N ILE A 249 3.72 -13.99 -0.41
CA ILE A 249 2.47 -14.21 -1.15
C ILE A 249 2.50 -13.54 -2.52
N LEU A 250 2.93 -12.28 -2.59
CA LEU A 250 3.02 -11.57 -3.88
C LEU A 250 3.97 -12.29 -4.83
N ARG A 251 5.20 -12.61 -4.38
CA ARG A 251 6.20 -13.28 -5.22
C ARG A 251 5.71 -14.65 -5.67
N GLY A 252 5.21 -15.47 -4.75
CA GLY A 252 4.72 -16.81 -5.06
C GLY A 252 3.59 -16.80 -6.11
N ASN A 253 2.62 -15.90 -5.98
CA ASN A 253 1.52 -15.80 -6.94
C ASN A 253 1.98 -15.26 -8.31
N LEU A 254 2.86 -14.28 -8.35
CA LEU A 254 3.43 -13.77 -9.60
C LEU A 254 4.22 -14.87 -10.32
N ASP A 255 5.04 -15.64 -9.61
CA ASP A 255 5.86 -16.72 -10.18
C ASP A 255 5.02 -17.82 -10.81
N VAL A 256 3.99 -18.29 -10.10
CA VAL A 256 3.10 -19.36 -10.59
C VAL A 256 2.26 -18.90 -11.80
N LYS A 257 1.94 -17.61 -11.87
CA LYS A 257 1.14 -17.03 -12.97
C LYS A 257 2.01 -16.54 -14.16
N GLY A 258 3.33 -16.75 -14.12
CA GLY A 258 4.24 -16.45 -15.24
C GLY A 258 4.81 -15.04 -15.26
N TYR A 259 4.67 -14.27 -14.17
CA TYR A 259 5.21 -12.91 -14.01
C TYR A 259 6.50 -12.88 -13.21
N ARG A 260 7.41 -13.82 -13.47
CA ARG A 260 8.72 -13.94 -12.78
C ARG A 260 9.64 -12.75 -13.03
N ASP A 261 9.48 -12.11 -14.17
CA ASP A 261 10.26 -10.95 -14.62
C ASP A 261 9.74 -9.61 -14.07
N VAL A 262 8.64 -9.62 -13.32
CA VAL A 262 8.18 -8.44 -12.59
C VAL A 262 8.95 -8.35 -11.27
N GLU A 263 9.77 -7.33 -11.15
CA GLU A 263 10.51 -7.02 -9.93
C GLU A 263 9.59 -6.48 -8.85
N LEU A 264 9.73 -6.98 -7.62
CA LEU A 264 9.06 -6.45 -6.44
C LEU A 264 10.01 -5.53 -5.68
N VAL A 265 9.66 -4.26 -5.59
CA VAL A 265 10.46 -3.24 -4.90
C VAL A 265 9.79 -2.83 -3.60
N PHE A 266 10.44 -3.12 -2.48
CA PHE A 266 9.99 -2.74 -1.15
C PHE A 266 10.94 -1.69 -0.58
N PRO A 267 10.48 -0.46 -0.26
CA PRO A 267 11.31 0.49 0.46
C PRO A 267 11.74 -0.09 1.81
N PRO A 268 12.90 0.28 2.34
CA PRO A 268 13.30 -0.08 3.71
C PRO A 268 12.23 0.30 4.73
N PRO A 269 12.03 -0.46 5.81
CA PRO A 269 10.95 -0.23 6.78
C PRO A 269 10.88 1.21 7.32
N LYS A 270 12.02 1.88 7.48
CA LYS A 270 12.11 3.29 7.91
C LYS A 270 11.46 4.29 6.93
N PHE A 271 11.26 3.89 5.67
CA PHE A 271 10.62 4.71 4.63
C PHE A 271 9.24 4.18 4.21
N CYS A 272 8.79 3.05 4.75
CA CYS A 272 7.46 2.50 4.45
C CYS A 272 6.32 3.26 5.13
N THR A 273 6.57 3.88 6.29
CA THR A 273 5.62 4.71 7.01
C THR A 273 5.75 6.18 6.59
N ASP A 274 4.73 6.99 6.91
CA ASP A 274 4.73 8.43 6.65
C ASP A 274 5.99 9.08 7.21
N ASN A 275 6.72 9.80 6.36
CA ASN A 275 7.95 10.50 6.75
C ASN A 275 8.16 11.75 5.90
N ALA A 276 8.90 12.72 6.44
CA ALA A 276 9.16 13.98 5.75
C ALA A 276 10.08 13.83 4.51
N ALA A 277 10.95 12.81 4.49
CA ALA A 277 11.90 12.62 3.39
C ALA A 277 11.19 12.25 2.08
N MET A 278 10.13 11.42 2.12
CA MET A 278 9.36 11.09 0.91
C MET A 278 8.64 12.32 0.34
N ILE A 279 8.15 13.21 1.21
CA ILE A 279 7.51 14.46 0.77
C ILE A 279 8.54 15.38 0.13
N ALA A 280 9.68 15.57 0.78
CA ALA A 280 10.77 16.40 0.27
C ALA A 280 11.29 15.88 -1.08
N TRP A 281 11.52 14.58 -1.21
CA TRP A 281 11.97 13.95 -2.44
C TRP A 281 10.99 14.18 -3.60
N THR A 282 9.71 13.94 -3.35
CA THR A 282 8.67 14.18 -4.36
C THR A 282 8.64 15.65 -4.79
N GLY A 283 8.74 16.57 -3.84
CA GLY A 283 8.86 17.99 -4.13
C GLY A 283 10.07 18.31 -5.01
N ILE A 284 11.24 17.70 -4.74
CA ILE A 284 12.47 17.87 -5.54
C ILE A 284 12.24 17.37 -6.98
N GLU A 285 11.74 16.14 -7.16
CA GLU A 285 11.50 15.60 -8.50
C GLU A 285 10.49 16.44 -9.30
N MET A 286 9.43 16.89 -8.65
CA MET A 286 8.43 17.75 -9.28
C MET A 286 9.02 19.12 -9.64
N TYR A 287 9.80 19.71 -8.74
CA TYR A 287 10.45 20.99 -8.98
C TYR A 287 11.43 20.93 -10.17
N GLU A 288 12.31 19.91 -10.21
CA GLU A 288 13.25 19.68 -11.31
C GLU A 288 12.54 19.46 -12.64
N ALA A 289 11.37 18.80 -12.63
CA ALA A 289 10.54 18.60 -13.81
C ALA A 289 9.72 19.83 -14.23
N GLY A 290 9.91 20.98 -13.55
CA GLY A 290 9.22 22.22 -13.89
C GLY A 290 7.82 22.37 -13.34
N TRP A 291 7.42 21.56 -12.36
CA TRP A 291 6.13 21.66 -11.70
C TRP A 291 6.18 22.61 -10.51
N ARG A 292 5.08 23.31 -10.27
CA ARG A 292 4.90 24.26 -9.17
C ARG A 292 3.51 24.09 -8.56
N THR A 293 3.30 24.66 -7.37
CA THR A 293 1.97 24.83 -6.78
C THR A 293 1.74 26.28 -6.41
N SER A 294 0.48 26.71 -6.45
CA SER A 294 0.13 28.06 -6.04
C SER A 294 0.33 28.23 -4.52
N LEU A 295 0.71 29.42 -4.11
CA LEU A 295 0.75 29.78 -2.67
C LEU A 295 -0.67 29.79 -2.05
N ASP A 296 -1.72 29.91 -2.88
CA ASP A 296 -3.12 29.85 -2.46
C ASP A 296 -3.60 28.43 -2.19
N ALA A 297 -2.85 27.40 -2.65
CA ALA A 297 -3.24 25.99 -2.51
C ALA A 297 -3.62 25.65 -1.06
N MET A 298 -4.76 24.97 -0.90
CA MET A 298 -5.31 24.59 0.40
C MET A 298 -5.02 23.12 0.72
N ALA A 299 -5.13 22.76 1.99
CA ALA A 299 -5.01 21.36 2.41
C ALA A 299 -6.20 20.54 1.91
N ILE A 300 -5.98 19.67 0.93
CA ILE A 300 -6.99 18.81 0.34
C ILE A 300 -7.03 17.47 1.10
N ARG A 301 -8.17 17.16 1.71
CA ARG A 301 -8.30 15.96 2.55
C ARG A 301 -8.25 14.65 1.76
N LYS A 302 -8.85 14.64 0.57
CA LYS A 302 -8.93 13.49 -0.35
C LYS A 302 -8.43 13.94 -1.71
N TRP A 303 -7.16 14.27 -1.80
CA TRP A 303 -6.54 14.69 -3.04
C TRP A 303 -6.20 13.45 -3.87
N ALA A 304 -6.98 13.20 -4.91
CA ALA A 304 -6.77 12.06 -5.79
C ALA A 304 -5.41 12.18 -6.51
N ILE A 305 -4.69 11.07 -6.60
CA ILE A 305 -3.44 11.00 -7.37
C ILE A 305 -3.72 10.96 -8.88
N ASP A 306 -4.88 10.46 -9.29
CA ASP A 306 -5.30 10.32 -10.69
C ASP A 306 -5.74 11.68 -11.25
N PRO A 307 -5.06 12.20 -12.31
CA PRO A 307 -5.44 13.45 -12.94
C PRO A 307 -6.80 13.40 -13.65
N ASN A 308 -7.36 12.22 -13.91
CA ASN A 308 -8.67 12.04 -14.51
C ASN A 308 -9.82 11.98 -13.49
N ALA A 309 -9.53 12.16 -12.19
CA ALA A 309 -10.56 12.28 -11.16
C ALA A 309 -11.49 13.49 -11.45
N GLU A 310 -12.73 13.45 -10.95
CA GLU A 310 -13.75 14.51 -11.21
C GLU A 310 -13.28 15.93 -10.86
N ASP A 311 -12.42 16.05 -9.82
CA ASP A 311 -11.82 17.31 -9.36
C ASP A 311 -10.50 17.67 -10.08
N GLY A 312 -10.10 16.91 -11.11
CA GLY A 312 -8.83 17.04 -11.81
C GLY A 312 -7.65 16.43 -11.03
N GLY A 313 -7.91 15.83 -9.87
CA GLY A 313 -6.94 15.11 -9.06
C GLY A 313 -5.65 15.89 -8.82
N ILE A 314 -4.51 15.22 -9.03
CA ILE A 314 -3.17 15.79 -8.80
C ILE A 314 -2.87 17.05 -9.64
N LEU A 315 -3.59 17.27 -10.75
CA LEU A 315 -3.51 18.45 -11.63
C LEU A 315 -4.72 19.39 -11.47
N GLY A 316 -5.61 19.15 -10.52
CA GLY A 316 -6.78 20.00 -10.24
C GLY A 316 -6.42 21.38 -9.69
N ILE A 317 -7.43 22.12 -9.21
CA ILE A 317 -7.33 23.56 -8.86
C ILE A 317 -6.17 23.87 -7.91
N ASP A 318 -5.98 23.09 -6.85
CA ASP A 318 -4.91 23.29 -5.87
C ASP A 318 -3.72 22.33 -6.11
N GLY A 319 -3.67 21.70 -7.29
CA GLY A 319 -2.69 20.70 -7.66
C GLY A 319 -1.42 21.28 -8.32
N TRP A 320 -0.69 20.39 -9.00
CA TRP A 320 0.52 20.74 -9.73
C TRP A 320 0.23 21.54 -10.99
N GLN A 321 0.99 22.60 -11.21
CA GLN A 321 0.92 23.49 -12.36
C GLN A 321 2.26 23.49 -13.09
N SER A 322 2.25 23.41 -14.42
CA SER A 322 3.48 23.49 -15.21
C SER A 322 4.02 24.94 -15.20
N ALA A 323 5.30 25.11 -14.87
CA ALA A 323 5.95 26.41 -14.91
C ALA A 323 5.96 27.03 -16.32
N ALA A 324 5.91 26.22 -17.38
CA ALA A 324 5.80 26.71 -18.76
C ALA A 324 4.46 27.40 -19.06
N ALA A 325 3.41 27.11 -18.30
CA ALA A 325 2.09 27.73 -18.46
C ALA A 325 2.04 29.19 -17.91
N HIS A 326 2.98 29.59 -17.06
CA HIS A 326 3.02 30.93 -16.46
C HIS A 326 3.76 32.00 -17.30
N HIS A 327 4.39 31.62 -18.41
CA HIS A 327 5.05 32.58 -19.31
C HIS A 327 4.14 33.22 -20.39
N HIS A 328 2.83 32.93 -20.38
CA HIS A 328 1.85 33.43 -21.33
C HIS A 328 0.70 34.19 -20.69
N GLN A 329 0.86 34.70 -19.46
CA GLN A 329 -0.10 35.67 -18.85
C GLN A 329 0.56 37.02 -18.60
#